data_ba135a5cfbff6d998a07cb32d67d3fe9
#
_entry.id   ba135a5cfbff6d998a07cb32d67d3fe9
#
_cell.length_a   1.000
_cell.length_b   1.000
_cell.length_c   1.000
_cell.angle_alpha   90.00
_cell.angle_beta   90.00
_cell.angle_gamma   90.00
#
_symmetry.space_group_name_H-M   'P 1'
#
loop_
_entity.id
_entity.type
_entity.pdbx_description
1 polymer ?
#
loop_
_entity_poly.entity_id
_entity_poly.type
_entity_poly.pdbx_seq_one_letter_code
_entity_poly.pdbx_strand_id
1 'polypeptide(L)'
;TLETPAEYKYMRIIGGDTVGMSTAPEVIVARHMNIPCFAMSVITDLGVPGKIQKVTHEEIQKVSEVAEPKLSLIIKELISKI
;
A
#
# COMPACT_ATOMS: atom_id res chain seq x y z
N THR A 1 -12.35 -8.26 -0.18
CA THR A 1 -11.62 -9.04 0.83
C THR A 1 -10.19 -8.56 0.95
N LEU A 2 -9.68 -8.53 2.17
CA LEU A 2 -8.31 -8.18 2.48
C LEU A 2 -7.46 -9.45 2.61
N GLU A 3 -6.16 -9.28 2.77
CA GLU A 3 -5.24 -10.39 2.94
C GLU A 3 -5.55 -11.19 4.21
N THR A 4 -5.37 -12.51 4.12
CA THR A 4 -5.51 -13.40 5.27
C THR A 4 -4.25 -13.38 6.14
N PRO A 5 -4.32 -13.82 7.41
CA PRO A 5 -3.11 -13.96 8.23
C PRO A 5 -2.03 -14.85 7.61
N ALA A 6 -2.42 -15.90 6.88
CA ALA A 6 -1.47 -16.76 6.18
C ALA A 6 -0.77 -16.03 5.03
N GLU A 7 -1.48 -15.17 4.30
CA GLU A 7 -0.91 -14.35 3.24
C GLU A 7 0.08 -13.34 3.81
N TYR A 8 -0.22 -12.68 4.92
CA TYR A 8 0.72 -11.79 5.60
C TYR A 8 2.00 -12.53 6.00
N LYS A 9 1.86 -13.71 6.57
CA LYS A 9 3.01 -14.54 6.96
C LYS A 9 3.85 -14.92 5.76
N TYR A 10 3.21 -15.36 4.67
CA TYR A 10 3.89 -15.72 3.43
C TYR A 10 4.69 -14.54 2.86
N MET A 11 4.04 -13.37 2.75
CA MET A 11 4.70 -12.18 2.20
C MET A 11 5.88 -11.75 3.05
N ARG A 12 5.77 -11.87 4.38
CA ARG A 12 6.89 -11.57 5.28
C ARG A 12 8.08 -12.51 5.07
N ILE A 13 7.81 -13.81 4.92
CA ILE A 13 8.86 -14.82 4.72
C ILE A 13 9.63 -14.57 3.42
N ILE A 14 8.96 -14.17 2.36
CA ILE A 14 9.62 -13.86 1.08
C ILE A 14 10.24 -12.46 1.04
N GLY A 15 10.18 -11.70 2.12
CA GLY A 15 10.87 -10.43 2.26
C GLY A 15 10.02 -9.18 2.05
N GLY A 16 8.71 -9.29 2.02
CA GLY A 16 7.81 -8.14 1.90
C GLY A 16 7.71 -7.35 3.20
N ASP A 17 7.83 -6.05 3.13
CA ASP A 17 7.63 -5.15 4.27
C ASP A 17 6.20 -4.62 4.33
N THR A 18 5.59 -4.44 3.17
CA THR A 18 4.19 -4.02 3.04
C THR A 18 3.49 -4.89 2.01
N VAL A 19 2.17 -4.95 2.08
CA VAL A 19 1.35 -5.70 1.15
C VAL A 19 0.21 -4.84 0.62
N GLY A 20 -0.25 -5.14 -0.58
CA GLY A 20 -1.39 -4.49 -1.20
C GLY A 20 -1.87 -5.32 -2.37
N MET A 21 -3.03 -5.00 -2.89
CA MET A 21 -3.71 -5.84 -3.87
C MET A 21 -3.66 -5.29 -5.30
N SER A 22 -3.14 -4.09 -5.51
CA SER A 22 -3.19 -3.43 -6.82
C SER A 22 -1.86 -2.89 -7.32
N THR A 23 -1.01 -2.37 -6.45
CA THR A 23 0.22 -1.68 -6.84
C THR A 23 1.18 -2.55 -7.64
N ALA A 24 1.40 -3.79 -7.23
CA ALA A 24 2.37 -4.67 -7.90
C ALA A 24 1.98 -4.97 -9.36
N PRO A 25 0.73 -5.34 -9.67
CA PRO A 25 0.31 -5.51 -11.07
C PRO A 25 0.49 -4.25 -11.92
N GLU A 26 0.16 -3.09 -11.37
CA GLU A 26 0.33 -1.80 -12.06
C GLU A 26 1.80 -1.51 -12.37
N VAL A 27 2.69 -1.76 -11.41
CA VAL A 27 4.13 -1.58 -11.60
C VAL A 27 4.68 -2.54 -12.65
N ILE A 28 4.25 -3.80 -12.64
CA ILE A 28 4.67 -4.79 -13.62
C ILE A 28 4.34 -4.31 -15.04
N VAL A 29 3.11 -3.87 -15.27
CA VAL A 29 2.68 -3.36 -16.58
C VAL A 29 3.47 -2.13 -16.99
N ALA A 30 3.61 -1.16 -16.09
CA ALA A 30 4.34 0.08 -16.37
C ALA A 30 5.80 -0.22 -16.71
N ARG A 31 6.47 -1.08 -15.96
CA ARG A 31 7.86 -1.46 -16.23
C ARG A 31 8.02 -2.25 -17.51
N HIS A 32 7.06 -3.08 -17.87
CA HIS A 32 7.05 -3.75 -19.17
C HIS A 32 7.01 -2.74 -20.34
N MET A 33 6.35 -1.61 -20.13
CA MET A 33 6.28 -0.51 -21.10
C MET A 33 7.44 0.49 -20.98
N ASN A 34 8.45 0.21 -20.16
CA ASN A 34 9.58 1.09 -19.86
C ASN A 34 9.18 2.46 -19.27
N ILE A 35 8.08 2.50 -18.52
CA ILE A 35 7.66 3.72 -17.84
C ILE A 35 8.31 3.75 -16.45
N PRO A 36 9.04 4.81 -16.10
CA PRO A 36 9.56 4.99 -14.74
C PRO A 36 8.42 5.03 -13.72
N CYS A 37 8.61 4.40 -12.57
CA CYS A 37 7.56 4.27 -11.56
C CYS A 37 8.00 4.85 -10.22
N PHE A 38 7.07 5.51 -9.57
CA PHE A 38 7.14 5.87 -8.15
C PHE A 38 5.82 5.47 -7.51
N ALA A 39 5.87 4.88 -6.35
CA ALA A 39 4.66 4.48 -5.63
C ALA A 39 4.73 4.93 -4.17
N MET A 40 3.58 5.21 -3.61
CA MET A 40 3.43 5.57 -2.21
C MET A 40 2.18 4.89 -1.68
N SER A 41 2.29 4.34 -0.48
CA SER A 41 1.18 3.64 0.17
C SER A 41 0.90 4.21 1.54
N VAL A 42 -0.37 4.20 1.90
CA VAL A 42 -0.82 4.51 3.25
C VAL A 42 -1.01 3.19 3.99
N ILE A 43 -0.33 3.04 5.11
CA ILE A 43 -0.48 1.85 5.95
C ILE A 43 -1.74 2.00 6.78
N THR A 44 -2.69 1.11 6.58
CA THR A 44 -4.00 1.16 7.23
C THR A 44 -4.12 0.21 8.42
N ASP A 45 -3.34 -0.86 8.43
CA ASP A 45 -3.37 -1.88 9.47
C ASP A 45 -2.04 -2.65 9.52
N LEU A 46 -1.85 -3.39 10.60
CA LEU A 46 -0.63 -4.17 10.82
C LEU A 46 -0.90 -5.66 10.59
N GLY A 47 -0.17 -6.24 9.63
CA GLY A 47 -0.22 -7.68 9.35
C GLY A 47 0.80 -8.49 10.17
N VAL A 48 1.12 -8.06 11.38
CA VAL A 48 2.13 -8.71 12.24
C VAL A 48 1.46 -9.80 13.07
N PRO A 49 2.05 -11.00 13.22
CA PRO A 49 1.50 -12.05 14.08
C PRO A 49 1.19 -11.52 15.48
N GLY A 50 -0.02 -11.83 15.98
CA GLY A 50 -0.51 -11.33 17.27
C GLY A 50 -1.11 -9.93 17.24
N LYS A 51 -0.97 -9.19 16.14
CA LYS A 51 -1.52 -7.84 15.96
C LYS A 51 -2.51 -7.73 14.82
N ILE A 52 -2.82 -8.85 14.16
CA ILE A 52 -3.78 -8.87 13.07
C ILE A 52 -5.18 -8.77 13.65
N GLN A 53 -5.91 -7.72 13.28
CA GLN A 53 -7.28 -7.48 13.70
C GLN A 53 -8.20 -7.47 12.49
N LYS A 54 -9.46 -7.79 12.71
CA LYS A 54 -10.47 -7.65 11.66
C LYS A 54 -10.68 -6.17 11.39
N VAL A 55 -10.37 -5.74 10.18
CA VAL A 55 -10.47 -4.35 9.76
C VAL A 55 -11.65 -4.20 8.81
N THR A 56 -12.47 -3.18 9.02
CA THR A 56 -13.59 -2.84 8.15
C THR A 56 -13.17 -1.82 7.09
N HIS A 57 -13.91 -1.75 5.99
CA HIS A 57 -13.69 -0.70 4.97
C HIS A 57 -13.81 0.71 5.54
N GLU A 58 -14.70 0.91 6.53
CA GLU A 58 -14.88 2.20 7.19
C GLU A 58 -13.63 2.62 7.96
N GLU A 59 -12.99 1.68 8.66
CA GLU A 59 -11.74 1.94 9.38
C GLU A 59 -10.60 2.28 8.43
N ILE A 60 -10.49 1.57 7.31
CA ILE A 60 -9.52 1.85 6.26
C ILE A 60 -9.75 3.26 5.69
N GLN A 61 -11.00 3.61 5.43
CA GLN A 61 -11.35 4.92 4.91
C GLN A 61 -10.98 6.05 5.88
N LYS A 62 -11.21 5.86 7.17
CA LYS A 62 -10.82 6.84 8.19
C LYS A 62 -9.32 7.10 8.22
N VAL A 63 -8.52 6.04 8.18
CA VAL A 63 -7.06 6.18 8.13
C VAL A 63 -6.64 6.88 6.85
N SER A 64 -7.23 6.54 5.72
CA SER A 64 -6.96 7.16 4.44
C SER A 64 -7.29 8.64 4.43
N GLU A 65 -8.42 9.04 5.01
CA GLU A 65 -8.83 10.44 5.12
C GLU A 65 -7.83 11.28 5.92
N VAL A 66 -7.25 10.73 6.98
CA VAL A 66 -6.22 11.41 7.77
C VAL A 66 -4.91 11.54 6.98
N ALA A 67 -4.54 10.53 6.23
CA ALA A 67 -3.28 10.49 5.48
C ALA A 67 -3.36 11.20 4.12
N GLU A 68 -4.54 11.32 3.53
CA GLU A 68 -4.75 11.88 2.19
C GLU A 68 -4.14 13.27 1.98
N PRO A 69 -4.33 14.25 2.88
CA PRO A 69 -3.72 15.58 2.68
C PRO A 69 -2.20 15.53 2.58
N LYS A 70 -1.56 14.66 3.36
CA LYS A 70 -0.10 14.47 3.34
C LYS A 70 0.33 13.82 2.05
N LEU A 71 -0.36 12.78 1.62
CA LEU A 71 -0.11 12.07 0.37
C LEU A 71 -0.26 13.02 -0.82
N SER A 72 -1.35 13.77 -0.87
CA SER A 72 -1.63 14.73 -1.94
C SER A 72 -0.55 15.80 -2.03
N LEU A 73 -0.07 16.31 -0.89
CA LEU A 73 0.99 17.30 -0.84
C LEU A 73 2.29 16.74 -1.42
N ILE A 74 2.67 15.53 -1.03
CA ILE A 74 3.90 14.89 -1.51
C ILE A 74 3.84 14.64 -3.02
N ILE A 75 2.73 14.11 -3.52
CA ILE A 75 2.53 13.84 -4.95
C ILE A 75 2.55 15.15 -5.75
N LYS A 76 1.89 16.18 -5.26
CA LYS A 76 1.85 17.49 -5.91
C LYS A 76 3.25 18.09 -6.03
N GLU A 77 4.03 18.04 -4.95
CA GLU A 77 5.41 18.51 -4.95
C GLU A 77 6.30 17.69 -5.89
N LEU A 78 6.13 16.38 -5.91
CA LEU A 78 6.88 15.50 -6.80
C LEU A 78 6.61 15.86 -8.28
N ILE A 79 5.35 15.98 -8.65
CA ILE A 79 4.95 16.32 -10.02
C ILE A 79 5.52 17.67 -10.44
N SER A 80 5.55 18.65 -9.53
CA SER A 80 6.08 19.99 -9.84
C SER A 80 7.60 20.01 -10.09
N LYS A 81 8.31 18.96 -9.69
CA LYS A 81 9.78 18.87 -9.79
C LYS A 81 10.27 17.90 -10.87
N ILE A 82 9.38 17.24 -11.54
CA ILE A 82 9.73 16.32 -12.64
C ILE A 82 9.96 17.06 -13.94
#